data_8c5b2dc34794d500b6ed9c89eb2ca7c7
#
_entry.id   8c5b2dc34794d500b6ed9c89eb2ca7c7
#
_cell.length_a   1.000
_cell.length_b   1.000
_cell.length_c   1.000
_cell.angle_alpha   90.00
_cell.angle_beta   90.00
_cell.angle_gamma   90.00
#
_symmetry.space_group_name_H-M   'P 1'
#
loop_
_entity.id
_entity.type
_entity.pdbx_description
1 polymer ?
#
loop_
_entity_poly.entity_id
_entity_poly.type
_entity_poly.pdbx_seq_one_letter_code
_entity_poly.pdbx_strand_id
1 'polypeptide(L)'
;AIKILVAYGVLSIHRGDGTYIQDSFSEKMLYPVIYGIILQKDSSKSLFDMRQIIDAGSIQLSMDKWNDEMLQQIEAGLENLRKVATADNATPEAIFVADTAFHDLIVKATHNEILISLCKYMDRITEVSRIQTTKKIIEMHCIDELIRKHEELVDVICRKDQANIGTVVRSHYQFWKDQL
;
A
#
# COMPACT_ATOMS: atom_id res chain seq x y z
N ALA A 1 11.92 5.44 31.57
CA ALA A 1 12.32 4.41 30.61
C ALA A 1 11.12 3.53 30.18
N ILE A 2 10.42 2.80 31.09
CA ILE A 2 9.31 1.87 30.76
C ILE A 2 8.18 2.54 30.00
N LYS A 3 7.70 3.72 30.45
CA LYS A 3 6.62 4.46 29.74
C LYS A 3 6.96 4.82 28.30
N ILE A 4 8.22 5.08 27.99
CA ILE A 4 8.70 5.35 26.62
C ILE A 4 8.58 4.09 25.77
N LEU A 5 9.02 2.95 26.28
CA LEU A 5 8.91 1.66 25.59
C LEU A 5 7.44 1.24 25.37
N VAL A 6 6.56 1.57 26.33
CA VAL A 6 5.11 1.37 26.16
C VAL A 6 4.55 2.30 25.08
N ALA A 7 4.96 3.57 25.07
CA ALA A 7 4.55 4.52 24.05
C ALA A 7 4.98 4.10 22.63
N TYR A 8 6.17 3.49 22.52
CA TYR A 8 6.69 2.93 21.28
C TYR A 8 6.14 1.53 20.94
N GLY A 9 5.26 0.97 21.79
CA GLY A 9 4.67 -0.34 21.53
C GLY A 9 5.62 -1.53 21.71
N VAL A 10 6.79 -1.31 22.33
CA VAL A 10 7.75 -2.38 22.67
C VAL A 10 7.28 -3.17 23.89
N LEU A 11 6.63 -2.47 24.82
CA LEU A 11 6.08 -3.05 26.04
C LEU A 11 4.57 -2.82 26.12
N SER A 12 3.87 -3.72 26.82
CA SER A 12 2.49 -3.52 27.29
C SER A 12 2.43 -3.63 28.81
N ILE A 13 1.54 -2.84 29.44
CA ILE A 13 1.28 -2.90 30.88
C ILE A 13 -0.14 -3.42 31.07
N HIS A 14 -0.26 -4.54 31.75
CA HIS A 14 -1.53 -5.11 32.18
C HIS A 14 -1.69 -4.81 33.67
N ARG A 15 -2.70 -3.99 34.02
CA ARG A 15 -2.93 -3.58 35.43
C ARG A 15 -3.22 -4.79 36.30
N GLY A 16 -2.46 -4.94 37.38
CA GLY A 16 -2.62 -6.05 38.34
C GLY A 16 -1.90 -7.34 37.94
N ASP A 17 -1.25 -7.37 36.74
CA ASP A 17 -0.63 -8.56 36.20
C ASP A 17 0.88 -8.36 35.94
N GLY A 18 1.25 -7.34 35.13
CA GLY A 18 2.68 -7.08 34.91
C GLY A 18 2.96 -6.20 33.68
N THR A 19 4.26 -6.17 33.33
CA THR A 19 4.77 -5.52 32.11
C THR A 19 5.36 -6.58 31.21
N TYR A 20 4.92 -6.63 29.97
CA TYR A 20 5.28 -7.66 28.99
C TYR A 20 5.98 -7.03 27.79
N ILE A 21 6.96 -7.73 27.24
CA ILE A 21 7.55 -7.42 25.94
C ILE A 21 6.57 -7.88 24.86
N GLN A 22 6.34 -7.04 23.85
CA GLN A 22 5.52 -7.45 22.69
C GLN A 22 6.30 -8.48 21.89
N ASP A 23 5.63 -9.54 21.48
CA ASP A 23 6.14 -10.65 20.67
C ASP A 23 6.02 -10.40 19.17
N SER A 24 5.32 -9.33 18.79
CA SER A 24 5.04 -8.97 17.39
C SER A 24 5.33 -7.49 17.14
N PHE A 25 5.51 -7.16 15.86
CA PHE A 25 5.73 -5.78 15.43
C PHE A 25 4.48 -4.92 15.69
N SER A 26 4.64 -3.89 16.52
CA SER A 26 3.59 -2.93 16.81
C SER A 26 3.70 -1.71 15.91
N GLU A 27 2.57 -1.26 15.40
CA GLU A 27 2.49 -0.01 14.64
C GLU A 27 3.15 1.17 15.36
N LYS A 28 3.03 1.26 16.65
CA LYS A 28 3.62 2.35 17.47
C LYS A 28 5.13 2.47 17.32
N MET A 29 5.82 1.39 16.94
CA MET A 29 7.27 1.39 16.74
C MET A 29 7.73 2.31 15.61
N LEU A 30 6.87 2.57 14.63
CA LEU A 30 7.19 3.44 13.50
C LEU A 30 6.75 4.90 13.68
N TYR A 31 5.99 5.25 14.72
CA TYR A 31 5.55 6.63 14.93
C TYR A 31 6.67 7.67 14.92
N PRO A 32 7.86 7.45 15.53
CA PRO A 32 8.94 8.41 15.44
C PRO A 32 9.42 8.67 14.01
N VAL A 33 9.47 7.63 13.19
CA VAL A 33 9.85 7.75 11.77
C VAL A 33 8.80 8.54 11.00
N ILE A 34 7.51 8.25 11.23
CA ILE A 34 6.37 8.94 10.62
C ILE A 34 6.40 10.44 10.97
N TYR A 35 6.60 10.78 12.23
CA TYR A 35 6.72 12.18 12.64
C TYR A 35 7.90 12.87 11.95
N GLY A 36 9.04 12.18 11.80
CA GLY A 36 10.19 12.70 11.04
C GLY A 36 9.83 12.99 9.58
N ILE A 37 9.06 12.12 8.93
CA ILE A 37 8.59 12.31 7.54
C ILE A 37 7.60 13.48 7.44
N ILE A 38 6.59 13.54 8.33
CA ILE A 38 5.57 14.60 8.33
C ILE A 38 6.18 15.98 8.56
N LEU A 39 7.22 16.06 9.40
CA LEU A 39 7.91 17.33 9.69
C LEU A 39 8.88 17.75 8.59
N GLN A 40 9.18 16.89 7.62
CA GLN A 40 10.07 17.20 6.52
C GLN A 40 9.31 18.04 5.47
N LYS A 41 9.88 19.20 5.09
CA LYS A 41 9.36 19.98 3.97
C LYS A 41 9.46 19.20 2.67
N ASP A 42 8.44 19.30 1.83
CA ASP A 42 8.40 18.66 0.50
C ASP A 42 8.56 17.13 0.54
N SER A 43 8.02 16.49 1.60
CA SER A 43 8.09 15.03 1.75
C SER A 43 7.30 14.25 0.69
N SER A 44 6.34 14.89 0.00
CA SER A 44 5.44 14.24 -0.96
C SER A 44 6.19 13.50 -2.08
N LYS A 45 7.18 14.15 -2.70
CA LYS A 45 8.00 13.52 -3.75
C LYS A 45 8.82 12.35 -3.21
N SER A 46 9.42 12.50 -2.03
CA SER A 46 10.19 11.43 -1.40
C SER A 46 9.32 10.23 -1.01
N LEU A 47 8.09 10.48 -0.54
CA LEU A 47 7.09 9.44 -0.26
C LEU A 47 6.66 8.71 -1.52
N PHE A 48 6.45 9.46 -2.61
CA PHE A 48 6.15 8.90 -3.92
C PHE A 48 7.26 7.98 -4.44
N ASP A 49 8.52 8.44 -4.42
CA ASP A 49 9.67 7.67 -4.87
C ASP A 49 9.83 6.40 -4.01
N MET A 50 9.68 6.53 -2.68
CA MET A 50 9.76 5.41 -1.75
C MET A 50 8.64 4.39 -2.02
N ARG A 51 7.42 4.83 -2.29
CA ARG A 51 6.29 3.94 -2.62
C ARG A 51 6.57 3.12 -3.89
N GLN A 52 7.07 3.74 -4.93
CA GLN A 52 7.43 3.02 -6.17
C GLN A 52 8.48 1.94 -5.93
N ILE A 53 9.51 2.23 -5.12
CA ILE A 53 10.56 1.25 -4.79
C ILE A 53 9.97 0.08 -4.00
N ILE A 54 9.13 0.37 -3.00
CA ILE A 54 8.48 -0.66 -2.17
C ILE A 54 7.58 -1.54 -3.02
N ASP A 55 6.75 -0.97 -3.86
CA ASP A 55 5.79 -1.76 -4.66
C ASP A 55 6.51 -2.58 -5.73
N ALA A 56 7.52 -2.02 -6.40
CA ALA A 56 8.33 -2.79 -7.35
C ALA A 56 9.05 -3.97 -6.66
N GLY A 57 9.63 -3.73 -5.48
CA GLY A 57 10.27 -4.79 -4.69
C GLY A 57 9.28 -5.81 -4.14
N SER A 58 8.08 -5.39 -3.75
CA SER A 58 7.00 -6.27 -3.29
C SER A 58 6.53 -7.20 -4.41
N ILE A 59 6.31 -6.66 -5.62
CA ILE A 59 5.95 -7.44 -6.79
C ILE A 59 7.06 -8.45 -7.11
N GLN A 60 8.32 -8.03 -7.17
CA GLN A 60 9.44 -8.92 -7.44
C GLN A 60 9.53 -10.05 -6.41
N LEU A 61 9.46 -9.73 -5.12
CA LEU A 61 9.54 -10.70 -4.04
C LEU A 61 8.36 -11.67 -4.03
N SER A 62 7.16 -11.20 -4.39
CA SER A 62 5.95 -12.02 -4.46
C SER A 62 6.05 -13.05 -5.60
N MET A 63 6.61 -12.68 -6.76
CA MET A 63 6.73 -13.56 -7.93
C MET A 63 7.45 -14.88 -7.63
N ASP A 64 8.41 -14.90 -6.71
CA ASP A 64 9.15 -16.09 -6.32
C ASP A 64 8.34 -17.02 -5.39
N LYS A 65 7.27 -16.50 -4.76
CA LYS A 65 6.48 -17.18 -3.73
C LYS A 65 5.06 -17.51 -4.16
N TRP A 66 4.70 -17.17 -5.37
CA TRP A 66 3.34 -17.26 -5.89
C TRP A 66 2.84 -18.69 -6.05
N ASN A 67 1.59 -18.87 -5.68
CA ASN A 67 0.81 -20.05 -6.00
C ASN A 67 -0.53 -19.66 -6.65
N ASP A 68 -1.25 -20.64 -7.18
CA ASP A 68 -2.52 -20.41 -7.89
C ASP A 68 -3.61 -19.77 -7.00
N GLU A 69 -3.62 -20.08 -5.70
CA GLU A 69 -4.57 -19.51 -4.75
C GLU A 69 -4.33 -18.01 -4.56
N MET A 70 -3.07 -17.60 -4.42
CA MET A 70 -2.70 -16.18 -4.30
C MET A 70 -3.06 -15.41 -5.58
N LEU A 71 -2.84 -16.02 -6.74
CA LEU A 71 -3.21 -15.41 -8.02
C LEU A 71 -4.71 -15.18 -8.10
N GLN A 72 -5.52 -16.18 -7.75
CA GLN A 72 -7.00 -16.05 -7.71
C GLN A 72 -7.43 -14.93 -6.75
N GLN A 73 -6.78 -14.79 -5.59
CA GLN A 73 -7.10 -13.72 -4.64
C GLN A 73 -6.81 -12.33 -5.23
N ILE A 74 -5.73 -12.17 -5.98
CA ILE A 74 -5.38 -10.88 -6.60
C ILE A 74 -6.30 -10.56 -7.77
N GLU A 75 -6.63 -11.53 -8.60
CA GLU A 75 -7.63 -11.36 -9.66
C GLU A 75 -9.00 -10.96 -9.07
N ALA A 76 -9.41 -11.60 -7.97
CA ALA A 76 -10.63 -11.24 -7.25
C ALA A 76 -10.54 -9.82 -6.63
N GLY A 77 -9.37 -9.41 -6.14
CA GLY A 77 -9.12 -8.06 -5.65
C GLY A 77 -9.21 -7.01 -6.76
N LEU A 78 -8.66 -7.31 -7.94
CA LEU A 78 -8.78 -6.45 -9.12
C LEU A 78 -10.23 -6.31 -9.58
N GLU A 79 -10.98 -7.42 -9.61
CA GLU A 79 -12.39 -7.39 -9.98
C GLU A 79 -13.23 -6.60 -8.97
N ASN A 80 -12.92 -6.70 -7.67
CA ASN A 80 -13.55 -5.87 -6.65
C ASN A 80 -13.26 -4.38 -6.86
N LEU A 81 -12.00 -4.01 -7.15
CA LEU A 81 -11.63 -2.64 -7.47
C LEU A 81 -12.41 -2.14 -8.69
N ARG A 82 -12.48 -2.93 -9.77
CA ARG A 82 -13.26 -2.63 -10.97
C ARG A 82 -14.71 -2.35 -10.62
N LYS A 83 -15.36 -3.28 -9.89
CA LYS A 83 -16.76 -3.15 -9.48
C LYS A 83 -17.03 -1.89 -8.65
N VAL A 84 -16.15 -1.57 -7.71
CA VAL A 84 -16.30 -0.36 -6.86
C VAL A 84 -16.06 0.90 -7.69
N ALA A 85 -15.06 0.92 -8.56
CA ALA A 85 -14.69 2.11 -9.33
C ALA A 85 -15.69 2.44 -10.45
N THR A 86 -16.40 1.44 -11.00
CA THR A 86 -17.40 1.63 -12.06
C THR A 86 -18.84 1.74 -11.56
N ALA A 87 -19.06 1.71 -10.24
CA ALA A 87 -20.39 1.87 -9.66
C ALA A 87 -20.92 3.31 -9.87
N ASP A 88 -22.21 3.47 -10.11
CA ASP A 88 -22.85 4.79 -10.32
C ASP A 88 -22.65 5.73 -9.11
N ASN A 89 -22.50 5.17 -7.91
CA ASN A 89 -22.28 5.90 -6.67
C ASN A 89 -20.83 5.78 -6.15
N ALA A 90 -19.87 5.55 -7.06
CA ALA A 90 -18.45 5.44 -6.68
C ALA A 90 -17.96 6.74 -6.00
N THR A 91 -17.30 6.60 -4.86
CA THR A 91 -16.68 7.71 -4.15
C THR A 91 -15.17 7.56 -4.13
N PRO A 92 -14.40 8.67 -4.05
CA PRO A 92 -12.94 8.60 -3.94
C PRO A 92 -12.46 7.70 -2.80
N GLU A 93 -13.14 7.75 -1.67
CA GLU A 93 -12.82 6.97 -0.47
C GLU A 93 -13.07 5.47 -0.69
N ALA A 94 -14.19 5.11 -1.33
CA ALA A 94 -14.51 3.71 -1.62
C ALA A 94 -13.49 3.10 -2.61
N ILE A 95 -13.12 3.86 -3.64
CA ILE A 95 -12.10 3.44 -4.62
C ILE A 95 -10.74 3.31 -3.92
N PHE A 96 -10.34 4.29 -3.08
CA PHE A 96 -9.10 4.23 -2.31
C PHE A 96 -9.03 2.96 -1.43
N VAL A 97 -10.12 2.61 -0.75
CA VAL A 97 -10.18 1.39 0.07
C VAL A 97 -10.02 0.13 -0.77
N ALA A 98 -10.69 0.05 -1.92
CA ALA A 98 -10.60 -1.10 -2.82
C ALA A 98 -9.21 -1.22 -3.47
N ASP A 99 -8.61 -0.10 -3.86
CA ASP A 99 -7.25 0.01 -4.40
C ASP A 99 -6.20 -0.43 -3.36
N THR A 100 -6.32 0.05 -2.12
CA THR A 100 -5.44 -0.38 -1.01
C THR A 100 -5.58 -1.86 -0.75
N ALA A 101 -6.80 -2.40 -0.73
CA ALA A 101 -7.03 -3.83 -0.53
C ALA A 101 -6.40 -4.70 -1.63
N PHE A 102 -6.43 -4.24 -2.89
CA PHE A 102 -5.75 -4.90 -3.99
C PHE A 102 -4.23 -4.95 -3.79
N HIS A 103 -3.60 -3.81 -3.49
CA HIS A 103 -2.16 -3.74 -3.24
C HIS A 103 -1.74 -4.56 -2.01
N ASP A 104 -2.56 -4.60 -0.97
CA ASP A 104 -2.34 -5.43 0.23
C ASP A 104 -2.22 -6.92 -0.11
N LEU A 105 -2.97 -7.43 -1.10
CA LEU A 105 -2.85 -8.83 -1.53
C LEU A 105 -1.48 -9.12 -2.12
N ILE A 106 -0.94 -8.21 -2.94
CA ILE A 106 0.41 -8.33 -3.51
C ILE A 106 1.47 -8.34 -2.40
N VAL A 107 1.34 -7.43 -1.45
CA VAL A 107 2.29 -7.32 -0.33
C VAL A 107 2.22 -8.56 0.57
N LYS A 108 1.03 -9.07 0.88
CA LYS A 108 0.83 -10.30 1.66
C LYS A 108 1.47 -11.51 1.00
N ALA A 109 1.44 -11.61 -0.33
CA ALA A 109 2.08 -12.66 -1.09
C ALA A 109 3.61 -12.68 -0.92
N THR A 110 4.22 -11.63 -0.41
CA THR A 110 5.64 -11.61 -0.05
C THR A 110 5.97 -12.44 1.18
N HIS A 111 5.00 -12.78 2.02
CA HIS A 111 5.17 -13.43 3.34
C HIS A 111 6.23 -12.72 4.21
N ASN A 112 6.34 -11.40 4.10
CA ASN A 112 7.27 -10.58 4.86
C ASN A 112 6.51 -9.64 5.80
N GLU A 113 6.39 -10.03 7.07
CA GLU A 113 5.59 -9.29 8.06
C GLU A 113 6.09 -7.86 8.30
N ILE A 114 7.40 -7.63 8.18
CA ILE A 114 7.98 -6.28 8.30
C ILE A 114 7.53 -5.42 7.11
N LEU A 115 7.59 -5.96 5.89
CA LEU A 115 7.16 -5.27 4.69
C LEU A 115 5.65 -5.00 4.70
N ILE A 116 4.84 -5.98 5.11
CA ILE A 116 3.39 -5.83 5.28
C ILE A 116 3.08 -4.68 6.26
N SER A 117 3.77 -4.65 7.39
CA SER A 117 3.60 -3.58 8.36
C SER A 117 4.04 -2.22 7.80
N LEU A 118 5.16 -2.14 7.10
CA LEU A 118 5.67 -0.91 6.49
C LEU A 118 4.68 -0.36 5.45
N CYS A 119 4.11 -1.22 4.59
CA CYS A 119 3.13 -0.82 3.58
C CYS A 119 1.87 -0.22 4.20
N LYS A 120 1.34 -0.80 5.26
CA LYS A 120 0.19 -0.24 6.01
C LYS A 120 0.45 1.19 6.50
N TYR A 121 1.70 1.50 6.88
CA TYR A 121 2.08 2.86 7.27
C TYR A 121 2.14 3.81 6.09
N MET A 122 2.72 3.34 5.00
CA MET A 122 2.75 4.11 3.75
C MET A 122 1.34 4.45 3.30
N ASP A 123 0.40 3.51 3.40
CA ASP A 123 -1.01 3.76 3.08
C ASP A 123 -1.61 4.86 3.95
N ARG A 124 -1.38 4.83 5.25
CA ARG A 124 -1.87 5.87 6.18
C ARG A 124 -1.29 7.24 5.91
N ILE A 125 0.02 7.34 5.66
CA ILE A 125 0.68 8.64 5.40
C ILE A 125 0.20 9.22 4.06
N THR A 126 -0.04 8.38 3.07
CA THR A 126 -0.40 8.78 1.70
C THR A 126 -1.91 8.82 1.46
N GLU A 127 -2.75 8.43 2.41
CA GLU A 127 -4.20 8.34 2.29
C GLU A 127 -4.83 9.61 1.71
N VAL A 128 -4.56 10.76 2.32
CA VAL A 128 -5.17 12.04 1.90
C VAL A 128 -4.79 12.38 0.46
N SER A 129 -3.50 12.24 0.09
CA SER A 129 -3.05 12.54 -1.27
C SER A 129 -3.61 11.55 -2.31
N ARG A 130 -3.73 10.26 -1.96
CA ARG A 130 -4.30 9.23 -2.83
C ARG A 130 -5.81 9.42 -3.03
N ILE A 131 -6.58 9.78 -1.99
CA ILE A 131 -7.99 10.12 -2.11
C ILE A 131 -8.16 11.34 -3.02
N GLN A 132 -7.32 12.37 -2.89
CA GLN A 132 -7.35 13.53 -3.78
C GLN A 132 -7.04 13.16 -5.24
N THR A 133 -6.05 12.29 -5.47
CA THR A 133 -5.75 11.76 -6.80
C THR A 133 -6.94 11.00 -7.38
N THR A 134 -7.54 10.10 -6.59
CA THR A 134 -8.73 9.34 -7.01
C THR A 134 -9.90 10.26 -7.36
N LYS A 135 -10.13 11.33 -6.59
CA LYS A 135 -11.14 12.33 -6.92
C LYS A 135 -10.90 12.95 -8.30
N LYS A 136 -9.67 13.31 -8.63
CA LYS A 136 -9.32 13.85 -9.95
C LYS A 136 -9.49 12.83 -11.07
N ILE A 137 -9.15 11.56 -10.83
CA ILE A 137 -9.38 10.48 -11.80
C ILE A 137 -10.86 10.37 -12.16
N ILE A 138 -11.76 10.48 -11.17
CA ILE A 138 -13.21 10.51 -11.37
C ILE A 138 -13.60 11.75 -12.19
N GLU A 139 -13.16 12.94 -11.79
CA GLU A 139 -13.45 14.21 -12.47
C GLU A 139 -12.98 14.24 -13.93
N MET A 140 -11.86 13.59 -14.21
CA MET A 140 -11.28 13.45 -15.56
C MET A 140 -11.87 12.29 -16.38
N HIS A 141 -12.80 11.52 -15.84
CA HIS A 141 -13.37 10.33 -16.46
C HIS A 141 -12.31 9.27 -16.87
N CYS A 142 -11.25 9.12 -16.03
CA CYS A 142 -10.12 8.23 -16.28
C CYS A 142 -10.18 6.89 -15.50
N ILE A 143 -11.37 6.45 -15.08
CA ILE A 143 -11.56 5.20 -14.33
C ILE A 143 -11.08 3.98 -15.12
N ASP A 144 -11.37 3.92 -16.42
CA ASP A 144 -10.93 2.80 -17.27
C ASP A 144 -9.40 2.71 -17.33
N GLU A 145 -8.73 3.85 -17.33
CA GLU A 145 -7.27 3.87 -17.30
C GLU A 145 -6.71 3.46 -15.94
N LEU A 146 -7.34 3.87 -14.84
CA LEU A 146 -7.00 3.38 -13.50
C LEU A 146 -7.04 1.85 -13.46
N ILE A 147 -8.14 1.26 -13.94
CA ILE A 147 -8.31 -0.20 -13.97
C ILE A 147 -7.25 -0.85 -14.86
N ARG A 148 -7.02 -0.34 -16.07
CA ARG A 148 -6.02 -0.86 -16.99
C ARG A 148 -4.61 -0.89 -16.38
N LYS A 149 -4.23 0.12 -15.62
CA LYS A 149 -2.93 0.15 -14.93
C LYS A 149 -2.81 -0.92 -13.85
N HIS A 150 -3.88 -1.29 -13.19
CA HIS A 150 -3.91 -2.42 -12.25
C HIS A 150 -3.87 -3.77 -12.97
N GLU A 151 -4.53 -3.88 -14.14
CA GLU A 151 -4.41 -5.07 -15.01
C GLU A 151 -2.97 -5.29 -15.46
N GLU A 152 -2.25 -4.23 -15.82
CA GLU A 152 -0.83 -4.29 -16.19
C GLU A 152 0.04 -4.81 -15.03
N LEU A 153 -0.28 -4.47 -13.76
CA LEU A 153 0.40 -5.04 -12.59
C LEU A 153 0.14 -6.54 -12.46
N VAL A 154 -1.10 -6.98 -12.62
CA VAL A 154 -1.44 -8.41 -12.58
C VAL A 154 -0.75 -9.17 -13.71
N ASP A 155 -0.76 -8.61 -14.92
CA ASP A 155 -0.15 -9.24 -16.10
C ASP A 155 1.37 -9.43 -15.93
N VAL A 156 2.09 -8.41 -15.43
CA VAL A 156 3.53 -8.49 -15.18
C VAL A 156 3.85 -9.56 -14.14
N ILE A 157 2.99 -9.73 -13.15
CA ILE A 157 3.10 -10.75 -12.12
C ILE A 157 2.86 -12.16 -12.71
N CYS A 158 1.74 -12.34 -13.43
CA CYS A 158 1.37 -13.63 -14.05
C CYS A 158 2.45 -14.13 -15.02
N ARG A 159 3.04 -13.23 -15.78
CA ARG A 159 4.11 -13.56 -16.73
C ARG A 159 5.49 -13.69 -16.09
N LYS A 160 5.62 -13.37 -14.81
CA LYS A 160 6.92 -13.29 -14.11
C LYS A 160 7.92 -12.40 -14.84
N ASP A 161 7.43 -11.29 -15.43
CA ASP A 161 8.24 -10.40 -16.25
C ASP A 161 8.99 -9.39 -15.37
N GLN A 162 10.08 -9.86 -14.76
CA GLN A 162 10.93 -9.06 -13.88
C GLN A 162 11.52 -7.83 -14.58
N ALA A 163 11.77 -7.90 -15.88
CA ALA A 163 12.39 -6.80 -16.63
C ALA A 163 11.47 -5.57 -16.72
N ASN A 164 10.16 -5.76 -16.75
CA ASN A 164 9.17 -4.71 -16.94
C ASN A 164 8.53 -4.20 -15.64
N ILE A 165 8.79 -4.80 -14.47
CA ILE A 165 8.21 -4.37 -13.18
C ILE A 165 8.37 -2.87 -12.98
N GLY A 166 9.59 -2.33 -13.09
CA GLY A 166 9.85 -0.91 -12.84
C GLY A 166 9.14 0.02 -13.81
N THR A 167 8.88 -0.41 -15.05
CA THR A 167 8.14 0.37 -16.04
C THR A 167 6.66 0.38 -15.73
N VAL A 168 6.09 -0.78 -15.42
CA VAL A 168 4.67 -0.93 -15.09
C VAL A 168 4.33 -0.19 -13.79
N VAL A 169 5.17 -0.32 -12.75
CA VAL A 169 4.97 0.42 -11.49
C VAL A 169 5.05 1.94 -11.72
N ARG A 170 6.02 2.45 -12.49
CA ARG A 170 6.06 3.89 -12.82
C ARG A 170 4.81 4.36 -13.58
N SER A 171 4.33 3.56 -14.53
CA SER A 171 3.11 3.84 -15.28
C SER A 171 1.88 3.87 -14.36
N HIS A 172 1.79 2.92 -13.43
CA HIS A 172 0.72 2.83 -12.46
C HIS A 172 0.60 4.09 -11.59
N TYR A 173 1.73 4.68 -11.20
CA TYR A 173 1.77 5.86 -10.36
C TYR A 173 1.68 7.20 -11.10
N GLN A 174 1.47 7.22 -12.41
CA GLN A 174 1.48 8.46 -13.19
C GLN A 174 0.46 9.48 -12.71
N PHE A 175 -0.78 9.08 -12.41
CA PHE A 175 -1.81 9.98 -11.90
C PHE A 175 -1.42 10.64 -10.58
N TRP A 176 -0.78 9.92 -9.68
CA TRP A 176 -0.33 10.51 -8.42
C TRP A 176 0.83 11.46 -8.63
N LYS A 177 1.79 11.12 -9.49
CA LYS A 177 2.92 11.98 -9.83
C LYS A 177 2.47 13.34 -10.37
N ASP A 178 1.44 13.36 -11.21
CA ASP A 178 0.91 14.58 -11.83
C ASP A 178 0.21 15.49 -10.80
N GLN A 179 0.09 15.08 -9.56
CA GLN A 179 -0.52 15.82 -8.45
C GLN A 179 0.50 16.36 -7.43
N LEU A 180 1.78 15.98 -7.54
CA LEU A 180 2.86 16.46 -6.67
C LEU A 180 3.44 17.78 -7.16
#